data_168387058fa9b7708cc891241968653d
#
_entry.id   168387058fa9b7708cc891241968653d
#
_cell.length_a   1.000
_cell.length_b   1.000
_cell.length_c   1.000
_cell.angle_alpha   90.00
_cell.angle_beta   90.00
_cell.angle_gamma   90.00
#
_symmetry.space_group_name_H-M   'P 1'
#
loop_
_entity.id
_entity.type
_entity.pdbx_description
1 polymer ?
#
loop_
_entity_poly.entity_id
_entity_poly.type
_entity_poly.pdbx_seq_one_letter_code
_entity_poly.pdbx_strand_id
1 'polypeptide(L)'
;MNLPKNTFKLNYITSITIVLLFLTSTVYAQSSDSEQVSYPSYSLFGFVQQQFAEDLTPGSPAGFSIHRARLGVQGKISENISFRFFGGFIEPPQSNPQLVHAYMDYKINSYLNIRAGQFLAPFGIEGNEGIILNPAIERSLTLRRLNTFRMFSDIGVQAFGSLSHFNYAIALVNGTGANRAEQIDPKDFIGRVGFNLTDGLEIGLSGHAGHYLTGQEMNEERARYRAALDVNYKGDPLFVRGELVTRKDNITNSQDVVMNGGYFLAGYKVTDRFETIVRYEHLKPNSDVDNDRLEIITMGANYYLMGRSRISVNYDFRDDKVNEDFENLFTAQLQFVF
;
A
#
# COMPACT_ATOMS: atom_id res chain seq x y z
N MET A 1 -3.24 37.67 -41.52
CA MET A 1 -4.31 37.08 -40.71
C MET A 1 -3.67 36.51 -39.45
N ASN A 2 -3.69 37.30 -38.38
CA ASN A 2 -2.96 37.02 -37.14
C ASN A 2 -3.83 36.21 -36.20
N LEU A 3 -3.37 35.05 -35.77
CA LEU A 3 -3.96 34.29 -34.67
C LEU A 3 -3.32 34.69 -33.34
N PRO A 4 -4.07 34.86 -32.27
CA PRO A 4 -3.53 35.30 -30.98
C PRO A 4 -2.89 34.11 -30.25
N LYS A 5 -1.60 34.24 -29.92
CA LYS A 5 -0.90 33.47 -28.92
C LYS A 5 -1.15 34.14 -27.55
N ASN A 6 -1.45 33.34 -26.54
CA ASN A 6 -1.45 33.64 -25.10
C ASN A 6 -2.80 33.52 -24.38
N THR A 7 -3.14 32.30 -23.97
CA THR A 7 -4.14 32.11 -22.88
C THR A 7 -3.87 30.89 -21.98
N PHE A 8 -2.69 30.31 -21.99
CA PHE A 8 -2.46 29.06 -21.21
C PHE A 8 -1.49 29.18 -20.00
N LYS A 9 -1.02 30.37 -19.63
CA LYS A 9 -0.06 30.53 -18.52
C LYS A 9 -0.66 31.07 -17.20
N LEU A 10 -1.94 31.41 -17.13
CA LEU A 10 -2.49 32.09 -15.93
C LEU A 10 -3.12 31.12 -14.90
N ASN A 11 -3.45 29.91 -15.27
CA ASN A 11 -4.24 29.02 -14.41
C ASN A 11 -3.41 28.21 -13.38
N TYR A 12 -2.10 28.06 -13.57
CA TYR A 12 -1.26 27.33 -12.62
C TYR A 12 -0.81 28.18 -11.42
N ILE A 13 -0.62 29.45 -11.62
CA ILE A 13 -0.18 30.37 -10.55
C ILE A 13 -1.33 30.62 -9.57
N THR A 14 -2.56 30.71 -10.06
CA THR A 14 -3.76 30.92 -9.21
C THR A 14 -4.06 29.71 -8.33
N SER A 15 -3.82 28.48 -8.81
CA SER A 15 -4.04 27.26 -8.04
C SER A 15 -3.02 27.08 -6.91
N ILE A 16 -1.76 27.46 -7.14
CA ILE A 16 -0.70 27.42 -6.12
C ILE A 16 -0.91 28.51 -5.05
N THR A 17 -1.39 29.67 -5.44
CA THR A 17 -1.64 30.79 -4.51
C THR A 17 -2.81 30.50 -3.57
N ILE A 18 -3.83 29.76 -4.00
CA ILE A 18 -4.97 29.36 -3.14
C ILE A 18 -4.52 28.34 -2.09
N VAL A 19 -3.62 27.42 -2.42
CA VAL A 19 -3.07 26.46 -1.45
C VAL A 19 -2.16 27.13 -0.42
N LEU A 20 -1.41 28.17 -0.81
CA LEU A 20 -0.53 28.92 0.09
C LEU A 20 -1.30 29.92 1.00
N LEU A 21 -2.44 30.43 0.59
CA LEU A 21 -3.27 31.34 1.40
C LEU A 21 -3.99 30.63 2.57
N PHE A 22 -4.20 29.32 2.50
CA PHE A 22 -4.73 28.53 3.63
C PHE A 22 -3.66 28.17 4.68
N LEU A 23 -2.37 28.40 4.41
CA LEU A 23 -1.28 28.06 5.32
C LEU A 23 -0.88 29.23 6.26
N THR A 24 -1.46 30.44 6.10
CA THR A 24 -1.05 31.62 6.89
C THR A 24 -1.98 31.95 8.06
N SER A 25 -3.02 31.18 8.32
CA SER A 25 -3.90 31.42 9.47
C SER A 25 -3.47 30.64 10.70
N THR A 26 -2.79 31.35 11.59
CA THR A 26 -2.71 31.15 13.04
C THR A 26 -1.83 30.02 13.58
N VAL A 27 -0.53 30.30 13.71
CA VAL A 27 0.21 29.83 14.87
C VAL A 27 0.01 30.83 15.99
N TYR A 28 -0.97 30.61 16.85
CA TYR A 28 -1.01 31.20 18.19
C TYR A 28 -0.53 30.14 19.17
N ALA A 29 0.62 30.39 19.77
CA ALA A 29 1.09 29.64 20.91
C ALA A 29 0.14 29.91 22.10
N GLN A 30 -0.53 28.88 22.59
CA GLN A 30 -1.24 28.92 23.85
C GLN A 30 -0.46 28.15 24.91
N SER A 31 -0.23 28.87 26.02
CA SER A 31 0.37 28.35 27.25
C SER A 31 -0.52 27.29 27.92
N SER A 32 0.15 26.34 28.54
CA SER A 32 -0.33 25.26 29.40
C SER A 32 -1.55 25.57 30.26
N ASP A 33 -2.63 24.79 30.03
CA ASP A 33 -3.49 24.23 31.06
C ASP A 33 -4.27 23.08 30.43
N SER A 34 -4.41 21.94 31.16
CA SER A 34 -5.13 20.70 30.84
C SER A 34 -5.66 20.61 29.41
N GLU A 35 -5.06 19.74 28.57
CA GLU A 35 -5.44 19.52 27.16
C GLU A 35 -6.91 19.12 27.04
N GLN A 36 -7.78 20.10 26.99
CA GLN A 36 -9.12 19.94 26.47
C GLN A 36 -8.95 19.85 24.95
N VAL A 37 -9.02 18.63 24.40
CA VAL A 37 -8.92 18.41 22.96
C VAL A 37 -10.00 19.24 22.26
N SER A 38 -9.59 20.33 21.63
CA SER A 38 -10.51 21.17 20.86
C SER A 38 -10.75 20.54 19.47
N TYR A 39 -11.99 20.51 19.04
CA TYR A 39 -12.36 20.06 17.71
C TYR A 39 -12.75 21.27 16.83
N PRO A 40 -12.45 21.24 15.50
CA PRO A 40 -11.70 20.20 14.78
C PRO A 40 -10.19 20.29 15.05
N SER A 41 -9.53 19.12 15.11
CA SER A 41 -8.07 19.01 15.16
C SER A 41 -7.55 18.38 13.89
N TYR A 42 -6.38 18.79 13.41
CA TYR A 42 -5.75 18.22 12.23
C TYR A 42 -4.23 18.29 12.29
N SER A 43 -3.57 17.39 11.56
CA SER A 43 -2.14 17.38 11.37
C SER A 43 -1.79 17.11 9.91
N LEU A 44 -0.72 17.75 9.44
CA LEU A 44 -0.10 17.42 8.17
C LEU A 44 0.85 16.26 8.36
N PHE A 45 0.97 15.43 7.35
CA PHE A 45 1.93 14.33 7.30
C PHE A 45 2.29 14.04 5.86
N GLY A 46 3.47 13.46 5.66
CA GLY A 46 3.88 13.13 4.32
C GLY A 46 5.22 12.42 4.28
N PHE A 47 5.64 12.09 3.07
CA PHE A 47 6.96 11.54 2.85
C PHE A 47 7.42 11.72 1.40
N VAL A 48 8.73 11.67 1.22
CA VAL A 48 9.40 11.57 -0.07
C VAL A 48 10.33 10.36 -0.05
N GLN A 49 10.33 9.59 -1.14
CA GLN A 49 11.25 8.48 -1.39
C GLN A 49 12.03 8.78 -2.66
N GLN A 50 13.32 9.03 -2.51
CA GLN A 50 14.26 9.15 -3.61
C GLN A 50 15.01 7.83 -3.74
N GLN A 51 15.13 7.32 -4.96
CA GLN A 51 15.80 6.06 -5.25
C GLN A 51 16.91 6.25 -6.26
N PHE A 52 17.94 5.44 -6.12
CA PHE A 52 18.83 5.02 -7.19
C PHE A 52 18.53 3.54 -7.44
N ALA A 53 18.28 3.18 -8.68
CA ALA A 53 18.02 1.79 -9.08
C ALA A 53 18.92 1.43 -10.25
N GLU A 54 19.43 0.21 -10.22
CA GLU A 54 20.23 -0.40 -11.27
C GLU A 54 19.70 -1.81 -11.51
N ASP A 55 18.99 -1.97 -12.63
CA ASP A 55 18.59 -3.27 -13.14
C ASP A 55 19.76 -3.82 -13.96
N LEU A 56 20.26 -5.00 -13.59
CA LEU A 56 21.47 -5.59 -14.20
C LEU A 56 21.18 -6.26 -15.56
N THR A 57 19.96 -6.12 -16.09
CA THR A 57 19.66 -6.50 -17.48
C THR A 57 20.53 -5.72 -18.45
N PRO A 58 21.25 -6.38 -19.37
CA PRO A 58 22.11 -5.71 -20.34
C PRO A 58 21.37 -4.60 -21.10
N GLY A 59 21.88 -3.36 -21.02
CA GLY A 59 21.30 -2.20 -21.69
C GLY A 59 20.23 -1.45 -20.85
N SER A 60 19.88 -1.92 -19.68
CA SER A 60 19.00 -1.18 -18.76
C SER A 60 19.73 0.02 -18.16
N PRO A 61 19.11 1.21 -18.11
CA PRO A 61 19.75 2.37 -17.51
C PRO A 61 19.70 2.30 -15.98
N ALA A 62 20.82 2.62 -15.34
CA ALA A 62 20.86 2.95 -13.92
C ALA A 62 20.55 4.43 -13.70
N GLY A 63 19.87 4.78 -12.62
CA GLY A 63 19.58 6.19 -12.40
C GLY A 63 18.86 6.55 -11.12
N PHE A 64 18.81 7.85 -10.88
CA PHE A 64 18.07 8.45 -9.77
C PHE A 64 16.65 8.80 -10.19
N SER A 65 15.71 8.65 -9.25
CA SER A 65 14.32 9.06 -9.42
C SER A 65 13.69 9.51 -8.09
N ILE A 66 12.70 10.39 -8.15
CA ILE A 66 11.76 10.54 -7.05
C ILE A 66 10.73 9.43 -7.24
N HIS A 67 10.82 8.39 -6.43
CA HIS A 67 9.99 7.21 -6.59
C HIS A 67 8.57 7.45 -6.05
N ARG A 68 8.46 8.12 -4.88
CA ARG A 68 7.17 8.57 -4.32
C ARG A 68 7.32 9.92 -3.64
N ALA A 69 6.30 10.75 -3.81
CA ALA A 69 6.14 11.99 -3.06
C ALA A 69 4.67 12.12 -2.67
N ARG A 70 4.38 12.03 -1.37
CA ARG A 70 3.02 12.05 -0.82
C ARG A 70 2.86 13.09 0.27
N LEU A 71 1.69 13.73 0.28
CA LEU A 71 1.29 14.70 1.30
C LEU A 71 -0.16 14.44 1.70
N GLY A 72 -0.48 14.60 2.95
CA GLY A 72 -1.83 14.41 3.45
C GLY A 72 -2.16 15.24 4.68
N VAL A 73 -3.42 15.25 4.98
CA VAL A 73 -3.98 15.78 6.21
C VAL A 73 -4.86 14.71 6.86
N GLN A 74 -4.74 14.61 8.16
CA GLN A 74 -5.60 13.76 8.98
C GLN A 74 -6.03 14.51 10.22
N GLY A 75 -7.14 14.11 10.81
CA GLY A 75 -7.62 14.80 12.01
C GLY A 75 -8.90 14.23 12.56
N LYS A 76 -9.45 14.95 13.54
CA LYS A 76 -10.74 14.65 14.15
C LYS A 76 -11.69 15.84 13.98
N ILE A 77 -12.91 15.57 13.54
CA ILE A 77 -13.99 16.57 13.47
C ILE A 77 -14.73 16.62 14.81
N SER A 78 -14.80 15.47 15.49
CA SER A 78 -15.36 15.32 16.83
C SER A 78 -14.67 14.17 17.55
N GLU A 79 -15.09 13.84 18.77
CA GLU A 79 -14.58 12.70 19.52
C GLU A 79 -14.71 11.38 18.74
N ASN A 80 -15.81 11.20 18.01
CA ASN A 80 -16.14 9.96 17.31
C ASN A 80 -15.90 10.00 15.81
N ILE A 81 -15.59 11.16 15.23
CA ILE A 81 -15.40 11.32 13.78
C ILE A 81 -13.96 11.73 13.49
N SER A 82 -13.24 10.90 12.75
CA SER A 82 -11.92 11.21 12.22
C SER A 82 -11.89 11.10 10.70
N PHE A 83 -10.93 11.74 10.08
CA PHE A 83 -10.76 11.74 8.63
C PHE A 83 -9.29 11.60 8.25
N ARG A 84 -9.07 11.11 7.04
CA ARG A 84 -7.77 11.10 6.40
C ARG A 84 -7.90 11.41 4.91
N PHE A 85 -7.12 12.37 4.46
CA PHE A 85 -6.94 12.70 3.06
C PHE A 85 -5.46 12.60 2.72
N PHE A 86 -5.08 11.80 1.72
CA PHE A 86 -3.70 11.52 1.40
C PHE A 86 -3.51 11.40 -0.10
N GLY A 87 -2.78 12.34 -0.68
CA GLY A 87 -2.47 12.42 -2.10
C GLY A 87 -1.03 12.05 -2.39
N GLY A 88 -0.79 11.37 -3.50
CA GLY A 88 0.51 11.14 -4.10
C GLY A 88 0.69 12.04 -5.30
N PHE A 89 1.74 12.84 -5.33
CA PHE A 89 2.10 13.67 -6.47
C PHE A 89 2.94 12.91 -7.48
N ILE A 90 3.73 11.94 -6.99
CA ILE A 90 4.51 10.99 -7.77
C ILE A 90 4.21 9.61 -7.21
N GLU A 91 3.72 8.72 -8.07
CA GLU A 91 3.32 7.35 -7.74
C GLU A 91 3.69 6.39 -8.85
N PRO A 92 4.50 5.35 -8.57
CA PRO A 92 4.78 4.35 -9.58
C PRO A 92 3.53 3.50 -9.92
N PRO A 93 3.39 3.03 -11.15
CA PRO A 93 4.31 3.25 -12.28
C PRO A 93 4.07 4.58 -13.01
N GLN A 94 3.15 5.42 -12.54
CA GLN A 94 2.75 6.67 -13.19
C GLN A 94 3.26 7.87 -12.39
N SER A 95 3.67 8.92 -13.09
CA SER A 95 4.07 10.19 -12.47
C SER A 95 2.90 11.16 -12.24
N ASN A 96 1.66 10.73 -12.46
CA ASN A 96 0.48 11.57 -12.30
C ASN A 96 0.01 11.60 -10.84
N PRO A 97 -0.54 12.72 -10.37
CA PRO A 97 -1.16 12.79 -9.06
C PRO A 97 -2.27 11.76 -8.89
N GLN A 98 -2.28 11.11 -7.73
CA GLN A 98 -3.23 10.07 -7.36
C GLN A 98 -3.77 10.34 -5.96
N LEU A 99 -5.05 10.09 -5.76
CA LEU A 99 -5.60 10.02 -4.41
C LEU A 99 -5.25 8.64 -3.83
N VAL A 100 -4.45 8.63 -2.76
CA VAL A 100 -4.06 7.38 -2.09
C VAL A 100 -5.15 6.95 -1.12
N HIS A 101 -5.55 7.85 -0.23
CA HIS A 101 -6.64 7.65 0.71
C HIS A 101 -7.53 8.89 0.77
N ALA A 102 -8.84 8.70 0.90
CA ALA A 102 -9.80 9.74 1.25
C ALA A 102 -10.97 9.06 1.96
N TYR A 103 -10.96 9.06 3.28
CA TYR A 103 -11.98 8.40 4.05
C TYR A 103 -12.29 9.12 5.35
N MET A 104 -13.45 8.79 5.89
CA MET A 104 -13.90 9.19 7.20
C MET A 104 -14.19 7.94 8.03
N ASP A 105 -13.77 7.97 9.30
CA ASP A 105 -14.07 6.95 10.29
C ASP A 105 -15.09 7.50 11.30
N TYR A 106 -16.09 6.68 11.59
CA TYR A 106 -17.04 6.89 12.68
C TYR A 106 -16.85 5.80 13.73
N LYS A 107 -16.45 6.21 14.93
CA LYS A 107 -16.33 5.32 16.08
C LYS A 107 -17.68 5.14 16.74
N ILE A 108 -18.25 3.95 16.64
CA ILE A 108 -19.52 3.59 17.29
C ILE A 108 -19.24 3.26 18.77
N ASN A 109 -18.22 2.43 19.01
CA ASN A 109 -17.80 2.05 20.36
C ASN A 109 -16.35 1.52 20.33
N SER A 110 -15.87 0.91 21.40
CA SER A 110 -14.51 0.35 21.49
C SER A 110 -14.26 -0.84 20.55
N TYR A 111 -15.29 -1.51 20.09
CA TYR A 111 -15.20 -2.74 19.30
C TYR A 111 -15.52 -2.52 17.83
N LEU A 112 -16.23 -1.44 17.48
CA LEU A 112 -16.78 -1.23 16.14
C LEU A 112 -16.56 0.21 15.69
N ASN A 113 -15.90 0.32 14.55
CA ASN A 113 -15.75 1.55 13.78
C ASN A 113 -16.25 1.29 12.36
N ILE A 114 -16.82 2.32 11.74
CA ILE A 114 -17.22 2.31 10.34
C ILE A 114 -16.34 3.29 9.58
N ARG A 115 -15.77 2.85 8.49
CA ARG A 115 -15.01 3.67 7.53
C ARG A 115 -15.77 3.76 6.23
N ALA A 116 -15.81 4.96 5.63
CA ALA A 116 -16.36 5.16 4.30
C ALA A 116 -15.41 6.03 3.46
N GLY A 117 -15.23 5.68 2.18
CA GLY A 117 -14.37 6.39 1.24
C GLY A 117 -13.38 5.48 0.55
N GLN A 118 -12.21 6.02 0.15
CA GLN A 118 -11.11 5.28 -0.46
C GLN A 118 -10.06 4.92 0.60
N PHE A 119 -9.82 3.62 0.81
CA PHE A 119 -8.93 3.10 1.85
C PHE A 119 -8.21 1.83 1.39
N LEU A 120 -7.16 1.42 2.14
CA LEU A 120 -6.49 0.13 1.91
C LEU A 120 -7.46 -1.02 2.12
N ALA A 121 -7.57 -1.91 1.14
CA ALA A 121 -8.38 -3.11 1.24
C ALA A 121 -7.86 -4.02 2.36
N PRO A 122 -8.72 -4.52 3.26
CA PRO A 122 -8.31 -5.34 4.40
C PRO A 122 -7.94 -6.76 3.95
N PHE A 123 -6.76 -6.91 3.35
CA PHE A 123 -6.26 -8.19 2.84
C PHE A 123 -4.74 -8.30 3.06
N GLY A 124 -4.32 -9.33 3.82
CA GLY A 124 -2.93 -9.56 4.18
C GLY A 124 -2.34 -8.49 5.11
N ILE A 125 -1.03 -8.51 5.30
CA ILE A 125 -0.28 -7.54 6.10
C ILE A 125 0.25 -6.42 5.21
N GLU A 126 1.07 -6.77 4.21
CA GLU A 126 1.75 -5.77 3.37
C GLU A 126 0.78 -4.91 2.57
N GLY A 127 -0.32 -5.51 2.10
CA GLY A 127 -1.38 -4.80 1.39
C GLY A 127 -2.11 -3.80 2.27
N ASN A 128 -2.24 -4.10 3.55
CA ASN A 128 -3.01 -3.32 4.53
C ASN A 128 -2.15 -2.34 5.35
N GLU A 129 -0.85 -2.29 5.12
CA GLU A 129 0.06 -1.33 5.76
C GLU A 129 0.53 -0.24 4.80
N GLY A 130 0.87 0.94 5.37
CA GLY A 130 1.53 2.01 4.61
C GLY A 130 2.93 1.59 4.18
N ILE A 131 3.31 1.90 2.94
CA ILE A 131 4.62 1.51 2.36
C ILE A 131 5.83 1.96 3.19
N ILE A 132 5.73 3.06 3.92
CA ILE A 132 6.81 3.56 4.78
C ILE A 132 7.11 2.65 5.99
N LEU A 133 6.20 1.73 6.30
CA LEU A 133 6.34 0.75 7.38
C LEU A 133 6.98 -0.56 6.94
N ASN A 134 7.07 -0.78 5.62
CA ASN A 134 7.65 -2.01 5.08
C ASN A 134 9.16 -2.04 5.35
N PRO A 135 9.70 -3.13 5.91
CA PRO A 135 11.15 -3.25 6.15
C PRO A 135 11.97 -3.25 4.85
N ALA A 136 11.49 -3.87 3.79
CA ALA A 136 12.10 -3.77 2.46
C ALA A 136 11.71 -2.46 1.78
N ILE A 137 12.50 -2.01 0.80
CA ILE A 137 12.22 -0.78 0.03
C ILE A 137 10.87 -0.88 -0.67
N GLU A 138 10.59 -2.03 -1.29
CA GLU A 138 9.33 -2.30 -1.98
C GLU A 138 8.57 -3.46 -1.34
N ARG A 139 7.23 -3.43 -1.53
CA ARG A 139 6.40 -4.60 -1.24
C ARG A 139 6.85 -5.78 -2.07
N SER A 140 6.62 -6.98 -1.55
CA SER A 140 6.83 -8.22 -2.28
C SER A 140 6.27 -8.13 -3.70
N LEU A 141 7.09 -8.46 -4.71
CA LEU A 141 6.64 -8.51 -6.10
C LEU A 141 5.55 -9.57 -6.27
N THR A 142 5.68 -10.69 -5.57
CA THR A 142 4.67 -11.74 -5.50
C THR A 142 3.31 -11.20 -5.05
N LEU A 143 3.27 -10.47 -3.94
CA LEU A 143 2.01 -9.89 -3.47
C LEU A 143 1.48 -8.80 -4.40
N ARG A 144 2.33 -8.00 -5.01
CA ARG A 144 1.91 -7.01 -6.00
C ARG A 144 1.26 -7.66 -7.23
N ARG A 145 1.74 -8.82 -7.68
CA ARG A 145 1.16 -9.59 -8.80
C ARG A 145 -0.13 -10.31 -8.42
N LEU A 146 -0.25 -10.79 -7.18
CA LEU A 146 -1.46 -11.43 -6.67
C LEU A 146 -2.53 -10.42 -6.22
N ASN A 147 -2.14 -9.16 -6.00
CA ASN A 147 -3.07 -8.10 -5.67
C ASN A 147 -3.95 -7.72 -6.86
N THR A 148 -5.23 -7.46 -6.59
CA THR A 148 -6.23 -7.10 -7.60
C THR A 148 -6.63 -5.63 -7.53
N PHE A 149 -6.29 -4.95 -6.43
CA PHE A 149 -6.67 -3.55 -6.22
C PHE A 149 -5.51 -2.62 -6.57
N ARG A 150 -5.78 -1.66 -7.43
CA ARG A 150 -4.83 -0.60 -7.72
C ARG A 150 -4.40 0.09 -6.43
N MET A 151 -3.09 0.27 -6.20
CA MET A 151 -2.53 0.87 -4.99
C MET A 151 -2.94 0.17 -3.69
N PHE A 152 -3.35 -1.11 -3.74
CA PHE A 152 -3.90 -1.87 -2.60
C PHE A 152 -5.14 -1.22 -1.97
N SER A 153 -5.81 -0.31 -2.65
CA SER A 153 -6.92 0.50 -2.13
C SER A 153 -8.15 0.37 -3.02
N ASP A 154 -9.31 0.58 -2.43
CA ASP A 154 -10.57 0.66 -3.15
C ASP A 154 -11.53 1.63 -2.46
N ILE A 155 -12.67 1.92 -3.11
CA ILE A 155 -13.72 2.80 -2.63
C ILE A 155 -14.87 1.94 -2.10
N GLY A 156 -15.31 2.23 -0.87
CA GLY A 156 -16.40 1.47 -0.27
C GLY A 156 -16.65 1.81 1.19
N VAL A 157 -17.20 0.83 1.90
CA VAL A 157 -17.49 0.90 3.34
C VAL A 157 -16.85 -0.29 4.05
N GLN A 158 -16.25 -0.04 5.21
CA GLN A 158 -15.58 -1.03 6.04
C GLN A 158 -16.06 -0.95 7.48
N ALA A 159 -16.37 -2.10 8.08
CA ALA A 159 -16.51 -2.26 9.52
C ALA A 159 -15.24 -2.89 10.08
N PHE A 160 -14.68 -2.31 11.15
CA PHE A 160 -13.43 -2.81 11.74
C PHE A 160 -13.38 -2.55 13.25
N GLY A 161 -12.57 -3.33 13.93
CA GLY A 161 -12.39 -3.21 15.37
C GLY A 161 -11.51 -4.27 15.97
N SER A 162 -11.47 -4.28 17.32
CA SER A 162 -10.71 -5.26 18.09
C SER A 162 -11.53 -5.78 19.25
N LEU A 163 -11.42 -7.06 19.52
CA LEU A 163 -12.11 -7.79 20.58
C LEU A 163 -11.09 -8.68 21.31
N SER A 164 -10.62 -8.26 22.48
CA SER A 164 -9.57 -8.99 23.22
C SER A 164 -8.34 -9.26 22.33
N HIS A 165 -8.10 -10.52 21.98
CA HIS A 165 -6.97 -10.96 21.14
C HIS A 165 -7.25 -10.93 19.64
N PHE A 166 -8.49 -10.64 19.23
CA PHE A 166 -8.89 -10.59 17.83
C PHE A 166 -8.92 -9.15 17.32
N ASN A 167 -8.47 -8.93 16.11
CA ASN A 167 -8.76 -7.76 15.31
C ASN A 167 -9.46 -8.20 14.03
N TYR A 168 -10.36 -7.38 13.52
CA TYR A 168 -11.10 -7.70 12.32
C TYR A 168 -11.34 -6.45 11.46
N ALA A 169 -11.43 -6.67 10.17
CA ALA A 169 -11.89 -5.69 9.20
C ALA A 169 -12.65 -6.41 8.08
N ILE A 170 -13.85 -5.93 7.78
CA ILE A 170 -14.72 -6.45 6.72
C ILE A 170 -15.16 -5.28 5.87
N ALA A 171 -15.04 -5.36 4.56
CA ALA A 171 -15.35 -4.29 3.63
C ALA A 171 -16.21 -4.76 2.47
N LEU A 172 -17.10 -3.89 2.03
CA LEU A 172 -17.82 -3.95 0.77
C LEU A 172 -17.30 -2.80 -0.09
N VAL A 173 -16.71 -3.12 -1.23
CA VAL A 173 -16.01 -2.16 -2.09
C VAL A 173 -16.42 -2.33 -3.54
N ASN A 174 -16.06 -1.37 -4.38
CA ASN A 174 -16.37 -1.43 -5.80
C ASN A 174 -15.69 -2.59 -6.54
N GLY A 175 -14.46 -2.95 -6.23
CA GLY A 175 -13.69 -3.98 -6.94
C GLY A 175 -12.77 -3.42 -8.05
N THR A 176 -12.96 -2.17 -8.45
CA THR A 176 -12.20 -1.53 -9.54
C THR A 176 -10.88 -0.91 -9.09
N GLY A 177 -10.66 -0.80 -7.79
CA GLY A 177 -9.46 -0.22 -7.18
C GLY A 177 -9.47 1.31 -7.11
N ALA A 178 -8.41 1.86 -6.54
CA ALA A 178 -8.30 3.30 -6.27
C ALA A 178 -8.44 4.18 -7.52
N ASN A 179 -9.11 5.33 -7.35
CA ASN A 179 -9.28 6.38 -8.38
C ASN A 179 -9.99 5.90 -9.66
N ARG A 180 -10.85 4.93 -9.55
CA ARG A 180 -11.65 4.42 -10.67
C ARG A 180 -13.13 4.47 -10.33
N ALA A 181 -13.92 4.89 -11.33
CA ALA A 181 -15.37 4.75 -11.25
C ALA A 181 -15.77 3.28 -11.32
N GLU A 182 -16.90 2.96 -10.75
CA GLU A 182 -17.51 1.65 -10.87
C GLU A 182 -17.85 1.32 -12.32
N GLN A 183 -17.59 0.09 -12.71
CA GLN A 183 -17.81 -0.41 -14.06
C GLN A 183 -18.75 -1.62 -14.11
N ILE A 184 -19.01 -2.27 -12.96
CA ILE A 184 -19.86 -3.45 -12.82
C ILE A 184 -20.72 -3.35 -11.56
N ASP A 185 -21.93 -3.95 -11.60
CA ASP A 185 -22.87 -3.89 -10.48
C ASP A 185 -22.45 -4.71 -9.25
N PRO A 186 -21.91 -5.94 -9.39
CA PRO A 186 -21.47 -6.68 -8.22
C PRO A 186 -20.37 -5.97 -7.45
N LYS A 187 -20.52 -5.94 -6.13
CA LYS A 187 -19.49 -5.39 -5.24
C LYS A 187 -18.59 -6.49 -4.70
N ASP A 188 -17.33 -6.13 -4.48
CA ASP A 188 -16.36 -7.03 -3.88
C ASP A 188 -16.49 -7.05 -2.37
N PHE A 189 -16.46 -8.26 -1.81
CA PHE A 189 -16.43 -8.49 -0.38
C PHE A 189 -15.01 -8.90 0.04
N ILE A 190 -14.46 -8.21 1.05
CA ILE A 190 -13.10 -8.44 1.53
C ILE A 190 -13.13 -8.48 3.05
N GLY A 191 -12.35 -9.38 3.64
CA GLY A 191 -12.21 -9.41 5.08
C GLY A 191 -10.86 -9.97 5.53
N ARG A 192 -10.41 -9.51 6.69
CA ARG A 192 -9.28 -10.05 7.43
C ARG A 192 -9.62 -10.17 8.89
N VAL A 193 -9.22 -11.28 9.50
CA VAL A 193 -9.25 -11.48 10.95
C VAL A 193 -7.81 -11.79 11.39
N GLY A 194 -7.31 -11.05 12.37
CA GLY A 194 -6.03 -11.27 13.03
C GLY A 194 -6.24 -11.79 14.45
N PHE A 195 -5.39 -12.70 14.87
CA PHE A 195 -5.35 -13.23 16.23
C PHE A 195 -3.98 -13.00 16.85
N ASN A 196 -3.94 -12.22 17.93
CA ASN A 196 -2.72 -11.96 18.70
C ASN A 196 -2.50 -13.14 19.66
N LEU A 197 -1.54 -14.01 19.32
CA LEU A 197 -1.12 -15.14 20.15
C LEU A 197 -0.34 -14.68 21.37
N THR A 198 0.50 -13.66 21.18
CA THR A 198 1.26 -12.97 22.23
C THR A 198 1.35 -11.49 21.90
N ASP A 199 1.92 -10.67 22.78
CA ASP A 199 2.10 -9.22 22.58
C ASP A 199 2.92 -8.86 21.32
N GLY A 200 3.63 -9.80 20.71
CA GLY A 200 4.43 -9.55 19.50
C GLY A 200 4.06 -10.42 18.32
N LEU A 201 3.21 -11.44 18.49
CA LEU A 201 2.91 -12.43 17.44
C LEU A 201 1.43 -12.41 17.05
N GLU A 202 1.16 -12.03 15.82
CA GLU A 202 -0.16 -12.09 15.19
C GLU A 202 -0.16 -13.11 14.05
N ILE A 203 -1.25 -13.89 13.95
CA ILE A 203 -1.58 -14.71 12.78
C ILE A 203 -2.88 -14.15 12.19
N GLY A 204 -2.92 -14.00 10.86
CA GLY A 204 -4.08 -13.47 10.15
C GLY A 204 -4.59 -14.38 9.06
N LEU A 205 -5.90 -14.31 8.83
CA LEU A 205 -6.59 -14.92 7.71
C LEU A 205 -7.34 -13.85 6.94
N SER A 206 -7.25 -13.89 5.61
CA SER A 206 -7.94 -12.97 4.73
C SER A 206 -8.70 -13.70 3.63
N GLY A 207 -9.84 -13.14 3.24
CA GLY A 207 -10.66 -13.61 2.14
C GLY A 207 -11.11 -12.45 1.26
N HIS A 208 -11.26 -12.72 -0.03
CA HIS A 208 -11.83 -11.80 -1.00
C HIS A 208 -12.68 -12.60 -2.01
N ALA A 209 -13.88 -12.12 -2.25
CA ALA A 209 -14.76 -12.58 -3.31
C ALA A 209 -15.21 -11.36 -4.10
N GLY A 210 -14.97 -11.36 -5.41
CA GLY A 210 -15.23 -10.23 -6.26
C GLY A 210 -15.32 -10.57 -7.73
N HIS A 211 -15.42 -9.53 -8.55
CA HIS A 211 -15.59 -9.62 -9.99
C HIS A 211 -14.63 -8.69 -10.72
N TYR A 212 -14.42 -8.95 -11.99
CA TYR A 212 -13.60 -8.11 -12.86
C TYR A 212 -14.08 -8.20 -14.32
N LEU A 213 -13.79 -7.17 -15.08
CA LEU A 213 -14.07 -7.16 -16.52
C LEU A 213 -12.90 -7.76 -17.29
N THR A 214 -13.21 -8.56 -18.28
CA THR A 214 -12.28 -9.16 -19.25
C THR A 214 -12.90 -9.16 -20.65
N GLY A 215 -12.26 -9.81 -21.62
CA GLY A 215 -12.65 -9.78 -23.03
C GLY A 215 -12.02 -8.62 -23.80
N GLN A 216 -12.11 -8.65 -25.13
CA GLN A 216 -11.48 -7.65 -25.99
C GLN A 216 -12.03 -6.24 -25.75
N GLU A 217 -13.29 -6.11 -25.40
CA GLU A 217 -13.96 -4.83 -25.12
C GLU A 217 -14.13 -4.56 -23.62
N MET A 218 -13.50 -5.36 -22.74
CA MET A 218 -13.68 -5.28 -21.29
C MET A 218 -15.17 -5.32 -20.87
N ASN A 219 -15.96 -6.18 -21.51
CA ASN A 219 -17.41 -6.29 -21.31
C ASN A 219 -17.85 -7.65 -20.75
N GLU A 220 -16.91 -8.57 -20.52
CA GLU A 220 -17.21 -9.87 -19.92
C GLU A 220 -16.92 -9.83 -18.42
N GLU A 221 -17.95 -9.97 -17.63
CA GLU A 221 -17.83 -10.07 -16.16
C GLU A 221 -17.39 -11.49 -15.75
N ARG A 222 -16.39 -11.57 -14.88
CA ARG A 222 -15.84 -12.83 -14.35
C ARG A 222 -15.61 -12.74 -12.86
N ALA A 223 -15.80 -13.87 -12.19
CA ALA A 223 -15.55 -13.96 -10.75
C ALA A 223 -14.05 -14.11 -10.44
N ARG A 224 -13.66 -13.59 -9.30
CA ARG A 224 -12.30 -13.65 -8.74
C ARG A 224 -12.36 -13.91 -7.25
N TYR A 225 -11.52 -14.82 -6.80
CA TYR A 225 -11.39 -15.16 -5.37
C TYR A 225 -9.96 -15.10 -4.92
N ARG A 226 -9.74 -14.69 -3.68
CA ARG A 226 -8.43 -14.75 -3.03
C ARG A 226 -8.58 -15.22 -1.59
N ALA A 227 -7.57 -15.94 -1.12
CA ALA A 227 -7.41 -16.26 0.29
C ALA A 227 -5.95 -16.03 0.69
N ALA A 228 -5.72 -15.62 1.92
CA ALA A 228 -4.37 -15.46 2.45
C ALA A 228 -4.28 -15.93 3.90
N LEU A 229 -3.10 -16.48 4.23
CA LEU A 229 -2.63 -16.71 5.59
C LEU A 229 -1.42 -15.82 5.82
N ASP A 230 -1.40 -15.11 6.94
CA ASP A 230 -0.28 -14.24 7.28
C ASP A 230 0.21 -14.45 8.71
N VAL A 231 1.50 -14.20 8.94
CA VAL A 231 2.14 -14.20 10.24
C VAL A 231 3.00 -12.94 10.40
N ASN A 232 2.93 -12.30 11.55
CA ASN A 232 3.70 -11.11 11.87
C ASN A 232 4.21 -11.17 13.31
N TYR A 233 5.51 -11.41 13.46
CA TYR A 233 6.20 -11.36 14.74
C TYR A 233 7.03 -10.09 14.86
N LYS A 234 6.63 -9.19 15.76
CA LYS A 234 7.28 -7.91 16.05
C LYS A 234 8.17 -8.03 17.28
N GLY A 235 9.19 -8.89 17.18
CA GLY A 235 10.16 -9.06 18.27
C GLY A 235 11.29 -8.02 18.24
N ASP A 236 12.14 -8.09 19.24
CA ASP A 236 13.36 -7.31 19.38
C ASP A 236 14.46 -8.20 19.97
N PRO A 237 15.61 -8.39 19.31
CA PRO A 237 16.05 -7.77 18.06
C PRO A 237 15.51 -8.44 16.77
N LEU A 238 14.93 -9.64 16.84
CA LEU A 238 14.44 -10.41 15.70
C LEU A 238 12.97 -10.09 15.41
N PHE A 239 12.64 -9.78 14.18
CA PHE A 239 11.27 -9.71 13.70
C PHE A 239 11.07 -10.56 12.45
N VAL A 240 9.87 -11.10 12.28
CA VAL A 240 9.54 -12.02 11.19
C VAL A 240 8.18 -11.67 10.62
N ARG A 241 8.05 -11.75 9.31
CA ARG A 241 6.79 -11.53 8.60
C ARG A 241 6.68 -12.50 7.44
N GLY A 242 5.48 -13.01 7.19
CA GLY A 242 5.22 -13.85 6.03
C GLY A 242 3.76 -13.82 5.62
N GLU A 243 3.53 -14.02 4.33
CA GLU A 243 2.19 -14.15 3.76
C GLU A 243 2.19 -15.22 2.67
N LEU A 244 1.16 -16.06 2.68
CA LEU A 244 0.83 -16.99 1.62
C LEU A 244 -0.50 -16.59 1.03
N VAL A 245 -0.57 -16.48 -0.29
CA VAL A 245 -1.76 -16.03 -1.01
C VAL A 245 -2.07 -17.01 -2.14
N THR A 246 -3.33 -17.38 -2.24
CA THR A 246 -3.90 -18.02 -3.43
C THR A 246 -4.90 -17.08 -4.08
N ARG A 247 -4.91 -17.05 -5.41
CA ARG A 247 -5.85 -16.29 -6.23
C ARG A 247 -6.38 -17.18 -7.33
N LYS A 248 -7.71 -17.18 -7.48
CA LYS A 248 -8.41 -17.88 -8.54
C LYS A 248 -9.19 -16.87 -9.38
N ASP A 249 -8.88 -16.82 -10.67
CA ASP A 249 -9.58 -16.01 -11.66
C ASP A 249 -10.33 -16.94 -12.62
N ASN A 250 -11.63 -16.72 -12.80
CA ASN A 250 -12.40 -17.38 -13.82
C ASN A 250 -12.13 -16.70 -15.17
N ILE A 251 -11.46 -17.38 -16.10
CA ILE A 251 -11.08 -16.81 -17.41
C ILE A 251 -12.20 -16.99 -18.41
N THR A 252 -12.80 -18.18 -18.47
CA THR A 252 -13.94 -18.52 -19.30
C THR A 252 -14.99 -19.25 -18.47
N ASN A 253 -16.13 -19.59 -19.04
CA ASN A 253 -17.17 -20.37 -18.34
C ASN A 253 -16.71 -21.78 -17.91
N SER A 254 -15.59 -22.27 -18.46
CA SER A 254 -15.05 -23.61 -18.21
C SER A 254 -13.55 -23.64 -17.86
N GLN A 255 -12.92 -22.48 -17.75
CA GLN A 255 -11.48 -22.40 -17.46
C GLN A 255 -11.21 -21.41 -16.34
N ASP A 256 -10.49 -21.87 -15.34
CA ASP A 256 -9.98 -21.08 -14.23
C ASP A 256 -8.46 -21.01 -14.33
N VAL A 257 -7.87 -19.92 -13.81
CA VAL A 257 -6.43 -19.86 -13.53
C VAL A 257 -6.23 -19.68 -12.03
N VAL A 258 -5.43 -20.56 -11.45
CA VAL A 258 -5.05 -20.50 -10.04
C VAL A 258 -3.60 -20.05 -9.95
N MET A 259 -3.40 -18.96 -9.23
CA MET A 259 -2.08 -18.38 -8.92
C MET A 259 -1.79 -18.61 -7.44
N ASN A 260 -0.59 -19.06 -7.12
CA ASN A 260 -0.17 -19.23 -5.74
C ASN A 260 1.17 -18.53 -5.51
N GLY A 261 1.34 -17.96 -4.33
CA GLY A 261 2.61 -17.36 -4.00
C GLY A 261 2.63 -16.81 -2.58
N GLY A 262 3.77 -16.27 -2.20
CA GLY A 262 3.95 -15.70 -0.89
C GLY A 262 5.36 -15.20 -0.69
N TYR A 263 5.61 -14.72 0.51
CA TYR A 263 6.94 -14.35 0.95
C TYR A 263 7.15 -14.69 2.42
N PHE A 264 8.42 -14.81 2.78
CA PHE A 264 8.89 -14.86 4.15
C PHE A 264 10.02 -13.84 4.31
N LEU A 265 9.91 -12.96 5.32
CA LEU A 265 10.90 -11.94 5.65
C LEU A 265 11.33 -12.12 7.09
N ALA A 266 12.64 -12.18 7.32
CA ALA A 266 13.26 -12.06 8.62
C ALA A 266 14.12 -10.80 8.65
N GLY A 267 14.06 -10.08 9.76
CA GLY A 267 14.88 -8.90 10.00
C GLY A 267 15.50 -8.94 11.39
N TYR A 268 16.69 -8.36 11.50
CA TYR A 268 17.45 -8.29 12.75
C TYR A 268 17.93 -6.87 13.01
N LYS A 269 17.56 -6.33 14.16
CA LYS A 269 18.05 -5.04 14.64
C LYS A 269 19.43 -5.23 15.24
N VAL A 270 20.45 -4.80 14.53
CA VAL A 270 21.84 -4.85 14.96
C VAL A 270 22.10 -3.76 16.02
N THR A 271 21.44 -2.62 15.87
CA THR A 271 21.38 -1.51 16.83
C THR A 271 20.01 -0.85 16.76
N ASP A 272 19.72 0.12 17.62
CA ASP A 272 18.47 0.91 17.58
C ASP A 272 18.25 1.64 16.23
N ARG A 273 19.32 1.85 15.46
CA ARG A 273 19.29 2.60 14.21
C ARG A 273 19.64 1.75 12.99
N PHE A 274 20.13 0.55 13.16
CA PHE A 274 20.58 -0.29 12.05
C PHE A 274 19.96 -1.67 12.11
N GLU A 275 19.27 -2.03 11.05
CA GLU A 275 18.69 -3.36 10.86
C GLU A 275 19.06 -3.96 9.51
N THR A 276 19.09 -5.27 9.47
CA THR A 276 19.27 -6.06 8.24
C THR A 276 18.03 -6.89 8.00
N ILE A 277 17.75 -7.18 6.73
CA ILE A 277 16.62 -8.02 6.32
C ILE A 277 17.05 -9.04 5.26
N VAL A 278 16.38 -10.17 5.29
CA VAL A 278 16.36 -11.14 4.19
C VAL A 278 14.91 -11.49 3.91
N ARG A 279 14.51 -11.47 2.63
CA ARG A 279 13.17 -11.87 2.18
C ARG A 279 13.31 -12.89 1.05
N TYR A 280 12.59 -14.00 1.17
CA TYR A 280 12.37 -14.96 0.09
C TYR A 280 10.95 -14.80 -0.42
N GLU A 281 10.79 -14.76 -1.74
CA GLU A 281 9.50 -14.70 -2.44
C GLU A 281 9.37 -15.84 -3.43
N HIS A 282 8.19 -16.39 -3.53
CA HIS A 282 7.83 -17.39 -4.54
C HIS A 282 6.47 -17.06 -5.14
N LEU A 283 6.37 -17.12 -6.46
CA LEU A 283 5.13 -16.96 -7.20
C LEU A 283 5.04 -18.05 -8.28
N LYS A 284 3.89 -18.69 -8.37
CA LYS A 284 3.48 -19.55 -9.46
C LYS A 284 2.27 -18.90 -10.15
N PRO A 285 2.47 -18.18 -11.26
CA PRO A 285 1.42 -17.42 -11.96
C PRO A 285 0.30 -18.30 -12.53
N ASN A 286 0.62 -19.53 -12.89
CA ASN A 286 -0.37 -20.54 -13.28
C ASN A 286 0.01 -21.90 -12.67
N SER A 287 -0.85 -22.42 -11.78
CA SER A 287 -0.63 -23.68 -11.10
C SER A 287 -0.61 -24.90 -12.03
N ASP A 288 -1.24 -24.79 -13.21
CA ASP A 288 -1.37 -25.86 -14.18
C ASP A 288 -0.21 -25.91 -15.19
N VAL A 289 0.69 -24.90 -15.15
CA VAL A 289 1.85 -24.82 -16.04
C VAL A 289 3.11 -25.21 -15.29
N ASP A 290 3.84 -26.18 -15.81
CA ASP A 290 5.13 -26.57 -15.26
C ASP A 290 6.17 -25.48 -15.53
N ASN A 291 7.08 -25.26 -14.55
CA ASN A 291 8.14 -24.23 -14.59
C ASN A 291 7.69 -22.79 -14.71
N ASP A 292 6.39 -22.50 -14.59
CA ASP A 292 5.87 -21.13 -14.50
C ASP A 292 6.09 -20.61 -13.07
N ARG A 293 7.29 -20.10 -12.78
CA ARG A 293 7.64 -19.62 -11.44
C ARG A 293 8.56 -18.41 -11.45
N LEU A 294 8.40 -17.59 -10.43
CA LEU A 294 9.29 -16.49 -10.08
C LEU A 294 9.77 -16.71 -8.64
N GLU A 295 11.07 -16.64 -8.43
CA GLU A 295 11.70 -16.68 -7.10
C GLU A 295 12.58 -15.46 -6.92
N ILE A 296 12.51 -14.83 -5.74
CA ILE A 296 13.32 -13.65 -5.42
C ILE A 296 13.88 -13.81 -4.01
N ILE A 297 15.20 -13.60 -3.88
CA ILE A 297 15.83 -13.41 -2.58
C ILE A 297 16.26 -11.94 -2.49
N THR A 298 15.65 -11.18 -1.57
CA THR A 298 16.07 -9.82 -1.26
C THR A 298 16.94 -9.82 -0.02
N MET A 299 18.14 -9.28 -0.13
CA MET A 299 19.00 -8.92 1.00
C MET A 299 19.00 -7.41 1.16
N GLY A 300 18.80 -6.91 2.38
CA GLY A 300 18.70 -5.47 2.59
C GLY A 300 19.22 -5.01 3.94
N ALA A 301 19.45 -3.72 4.03
CA ALA A 301 19.82 -3.02 5.24
C ALA A 301 19.14 -1.66 5.32
N ASN A 302 18.77 -1.25 6.52
CA ASN A 302 18.16 0.03 6.82
C ASN A 302 18.96 0.75 7.90
N TYR A 303 19.23 2.04 7.69
CA TYR A 303 19.80 2.93 8.69
C TYR A 303 18.81 4.07 8.97
N TYR A 304 18.25 4.09 10.18
CA TYR A 304 17.27 5.07 10.63
C TYR A 304 17.97 6.37 11.06
N LEU A 305 17.59 7.46 10.43
CA LEU A 305 18.10 8.80 10.72
C LEU A 305 17.30 9.43 11.87
N MET A 306 15.98 9.47 11.72
CA MET A 306 15.05 10.01 12.70
C MET A 306 13.63 9.45 12.43
N GLY A 307 12.98 8.88 13.44
CA GLY A 307 11.66 8.28 13.32
C GLY A 307 11.59 7.24 12.19
N ARG A 308 10.81 7.51 11.15
CA ARG A 308 10.68 6.65 9.97
C ARG A 308 11.56 7.08 8.79
N SER A 309 12.30 8.20 8.93
CA SER A 309 13.26 8.64 7.92
C SER A 309 14.49 7.75 7.95
N ARG A 310 14.87 7.18 6.80
CA ARG A 310 15.93 6.17 6.72
C ARG A 310 16.62 6.15 5.37
N ILE A 311 17.84 5.63 5.38
CA ILE A 311 18.55 5.17 4.19
C ILE A 311 18.39 3.65 4.13
N SER A 312 18.03 3.13 2.98
CA SER A 312 17.84 1.70 2.74
C SER A 312 18.61 1.25 1.52
N VAL A 313 19.14 0.04 1.55
CA VAL A 313 19.69 -0.62 0.38
C VAL A 313 19.12 -2.03 0.28
N ASN A 314 18.73 -2.43 -0.93
CA ASN A 314 18.27 -3.77 -1.23
C ASN A 314 19.01 -4.31 -2.45
N TYR A 315 19.27 -5.59 -2.44
CA TYR A 315 19.70 -6.35 -3.61
C TYR A 315 18.76 -7.54 -3.78
N ASP A 316 18.11 -7.60 -4.95
CA ASP A 316 17.19 -8.66 -5.33
C ASP A 316 17.89 -9.64 -6.26
N PHE A 317 18.13 -10.86 -5.79
CA PHE A 317 18.49 -12.01 -6.63
C PHE A 317 17.22 -12.59 -7.21
N ARG A 318 17.09 -12.61 -8.54
CA ARG A 318 15.86 -12.96 -9.23
C ARG A 318 16.07 -14.16 -10.13
N ASP A 319 15.17 -15.14 -10.04
CA ASP A 319 15.02 -16.27 -10.96
C ASP A 319 13.59 -16.29 -11.49
N ASP A 320 13.38 -15.78 -12.70
CA ASP A 320 12.08 -15.73 -13.37
C ASP A 320 12.10 -16.71 -14.56
N LYS A 321 11.42 -17.83 -14.41
CA LYS A 321 11.31 -18.84 -15.48
C LYS A 321 10.25 -18.48 -16.52
N VAL A 322 9.46 -17.44 -16.27
CA VAL A 322 8.48 -16.90 -17.22
C VAL A 322 9.10 -15.84 -18.12
N ASN A 323 10.05 -15.07 -17.57
CA ASN A 323 10.68 -13.93 -18.19
C ASN A 323 12.20 -14.04 -18.04
N GLU A 324 12.86 -14.73 -18.96
CA GLU A 324 14.31 -15.00 -18.90
C GLU A 324 15.17 -13.72 -18.85
N ASP A 325 14.62 -12.57 -19.26
CA ASP A 325 15.31 -11.25 -19.23
C ASP A 325 15.18 -10.53 -17.87
N PHE A 326 14.65 -11.19 -16.84
CA PHE A 326 14.41 -10.57 -15.54
C PHE A 326 15.63 -10.71 -14.63
N GLU A 327 16.55 -9.80 -14.75
CA GLU A 327 17.84 -9.81 -14.05
C GLU A 327 17.79 -9.26 -12.63
N ASN A 328 18.90 -9.39 -11.90
CA ASN A 328 19.04 -8.89 -10.53
C ASN A 328 18.87 -7.37 -10.47
N LEU A 329 18.38 -6.87 -9.32
CA LEU A 329 18.15 -5.45 -9.10
C LEU A 329 18.87 -4.96 -7.85
N PHE A 330 19.65 -3.90 -8.00
CA PHE A 330 20.16 -3.10 -6.89
C PHE A 330 19.29 -1.86 -6.70
N THR A 331 18.90 -1.56 -5.46
CA THR A 331 18.15 -0.34 -5.13
C THR A 331 18.70 0.29 -3.85
N ALA A 332 19.01 1.57 -3.92
CA ALA A 332 19.28 2.41 -2.75
C ALA A 332 18.17 3.46 -2.62
N GLN A 333 17.69 3.71 -1.41
CA GLN A 333 16.59 4.66 -1.17
C GLN A 333 16.89 5.57 0.02
N LEU A 334 16.64 6.86 -0.16
CA LEU A 334 16.47 7.81 0.92
C LEU A 334 14.97 8.04 1.13
N GLN A 335 14.47 7.70 2.31
CA GLN A 335 13.10 7.98 2.76
C GLN A 335 13.13 9.11 3.78
N PHE A 336 12.39 10.15 3.50
CA PHE A 336 12.18 11.27 4.42
C PHE A 336 10.70 11.35 4.78
N VAL A 337 10.37 11.30 6.09
CA VAL A 337 9.00 11.30 6.64
C VAL A 337 8.83 12.47 7.59
N PHE A 338 7.73 13.18 7.48
CA PHE A 338 7.39 14.35 8.30
C PHE A 338 5.92 14.38 8.68
#